data_ba1c78c11bfbd34c42c5e5b7fac009d2
#
_entry.id   ba1c78c11bfbd34c42c5e5b7fac009d2
#
_cell.length_a   1.000
_cell.length_b   1.000
_cell.length_c   1.000
_cell.angle_alpha   90.00
_cell.angle_beta   90.00
_cell.angle_gamma   90.00
#
_symmetry.space_group_name_H-M   'P 1'
#
loop_
_entity.id
_entity.type
_entity.pdbx_description
1 polymer ?
#
loop_
_entity_poly.entity_id
_entity_poly.type
_entity_poly.pdbx_seq_one_letter_code
_entity_poly.pdbx_strand_id
1 'polypeptide(L)'
;MPCKSIIVPNFVCRRGEQCEFSHKQTNLTFLLDCLNSAEKSLDICIFQLTCNEIAQAVGEAVKRGVRVRIITDANNVDSNGSDIRELNELGTANKGFTYNQKRGIQVRCDERVGSQECRTKPHMHHKFCLIDCGLGRKDYTGNTKLMNGSFNWTRQAVLENQDNLMVLEGAVNFPMINTYHQSFNMMWAKYERFVLPRGM
;
A
#
# COMPACT_ATOMS: atom_id res chain seq x y z
N MET A 1 -0.34 -13.04 25.00
CA MET A 1 0.98 -12.74 24.42
C MET A 1 1.12 -11.24 24.33
N PRO A 2 2.27 -10.63 24.67
CA PRO A 2 2.42 -9.19 24.59
C PRO A 2 2.32 -8.73 23.12
N CYS A 3 1.71 -7.58 22.94
CA CYS A 3 1.59 -6.89 21.65
C CYS A 3 2.98 -6.62 21.08
N LYS A 4 3.26 -7.15 19.90
CA LYS A 4 4.48 -6.77 19.16
C LYS A 4 4.17 -5.57 18.29
N SER A 5 4.40 -4.38 18.81
CA SER A 5 4.55 -3.18 17.99
C SER A 5 6.03 -3.07 17.61
N ILE A 6 6.35 -3.17 16.35
CA ILE A 6 7.72 -3.00 15.87
C ILE A 6 7.80 -1.66 15.17
N ILE A 7 8.55 -0.73 15.72
CA ILE A 7 8.95 0.50 15.03
C ILE A 7 10.32 0.23 14.44
N VAL A 8 10.42 0.25 13.12
CA VAL A 8 11.68 0.08 12.41
C VAL A 8 12.11 1.44 11.87
N PRO A 9 13.12 2.08 12.45
CA PRO A 9 13.65 3.32 11.90
C PRO A 9 14.37 3.04 10.57
N ASN A 10 14.21 3.93 9.60
CA ASN A 10 14.96 3.88 8.36
C ASN A 10 16.34 4.51 8.58
N PHE A 11 17.40 3.71 8.62
CA PHE A 11 18.77 4.21 8.66
C PHE A 11 19.34 4.23 7.25
N VAL A 12 19.65 5.42 6.77
CA VAL A 12 20.37 5.61 5.51
C VAL A 12 21.86 5.58 5.80
N CYS A 13 22.56 4.57 5.31
CA CYS A 13 24.02 4.57 5.27
C CYS A 13 24.51 5.57 4.24
N ARG A 14 25.30 6.55 4.66
CA ARG A 14 26.02 7.43 3.74
C ARG A 14 27.12 6.63 3.01
N ARG A 15 27.40 6.98 1.75
CA ARG A 15 28.46 6.34 0.95
C ARG A 15 29.78 6.32 1.76
N GLY A 16 30.33 5.12 2.01
CA GLY A 16 31.63 4.94 2.66
C GLY A 16 31.60 4.57 4.14
N GLU A 17 30.44 4.60 4.81
CA GLU A 17 30.34 4.07 6.16
C GLU A 17 30.08 2.56 6.11
N GLN A 18 30.90 1.77 6.80
CA GLN A 18 30.58 0.36 7.09
C GLN A 18 29.38 0.36 8.03
N CYS A 19 28.21 0.14 7.47
CA CYS A 19 26.99 0.08 8.24
C CYS A 19 26.88 -1.31 8.87
N GLU A 20 27.21 -1.44 10.15
CA GLU A 20 26.98 -2.67 10.93
C GLU A 20 25.51 -3.10 10.93
N PHE A 21 24.62 -2.21 10.49
CA PHE A 21 23.18 -2.43 10.34
C PHE A 21 22.78 -3.01 8.98
N SER A 22 23.71 -3.28 8.07
CA SER A 22 23.44 -3.84 6.74
C SER A 22 22.71 -5.19 6.77
N HIS A 23 22.75 -5.89 7.90
CA HIS A 23 22.03 -7.14 8.15
C HIS A 23 20.76 -6.96 8.99
N LYS A 24 20.41 -5.75 9.39
CA LYS A 24 19.18 -5.48 10.14
C LYS A 24 18.05 -5.14 9.17
N GLN A 25 16.84 -5.51 9.59
CA GLN A 25 15.63 -5.23 8.83
C GLN A 25 15.43 -3.74 8.62
N THR A 26 15.34 -3.32 7.35
CA THR A 26 15.04 -1.95 6.95
C THR A 26 13.53 -1.76 6.79
N ASN A 27 13.04 -0.52 6.66
CA ASN A 27 11.64 -0.27 6.34
C ASN A 27 11.21 -0.98 5.05
N LEU A 28 12.07 -1.01 4.03
CA LEU A 28 11.78 -1.72 2.78
C LEU A 28 11.64 -3.23 3.01
N THR A 29 12.65 -3.88 3.59
CA THR A 29 12.61 -5.33 3.78
C THR A 29 11.45 -5.74 4.68
N PHE A 30 11.16 -4.96 5.72
CA PHE A 30 10.03 -5.19 6.60
C PHE A 30 8.68 -5.04 5.90
N LEU A 31 8.52 -4.00 5.05
CA LEU A 31 7.35 -3.83 4.20
C LEU A 31 7.18 -5.02 3.25
N LEU A 32 8.25 -5.43 2.56
CA LEU A 32 8.21 -6.55 1.62
C LEU A 32 7.82 -7.86 2.30
N ASP A 33 8.37 -8.14 3.48
CA ASP A 33 8.01 -9.33 4.27
C ASP A 33 6.51 -9.34 4.62
N CYS A 34 5.99 -8.18 5.02
CA CYS A 34 4.57 -8.03 5.32
C CYS A 34 3.69 -8.22 4.08
N LEU A 35 4.02 -7.59 2.94
CA LEU A 35 3.27 -7.77 1.68
C LEU A 35 3.30 -9.21 1.18
N ASN A 36 4.46 -9.86 1.31
CA ASN A 36 4.64 -11.26 0.92
C ASN A 36 3.89 -12.24 1.83
N SER A 37 3.60 -11.85 3.08
CA SER A 37 2.81 -12.67 4.01
C SER A 37 1.31 -12.65 3.73
N ALA A 38 0.82 -11.79 2.83
CA ALA A 38 -0.59 -11.69 2.49
C ALA A 38 -1.11 -12.96 1.81
N GLU A 39 -2.23 -13.50 2.32
CA GLU A 39 -2.89 -14.71 1.83
C GLU A 39 -4.23 -14.42 1.18
N LYS A 40 -4.96 -13.39 1.62
CA LYS A 40 -6.34 -13.10 1.21
C LYS A 40 -6.51 -11.73 0.58
N SER A 41 -5.98 -10.69 1.23
CA SER A 41 -6.21 -9.32 0.77
C SER A 41 -5.10 -8.35 1.16
N LEU A 42 -4.89 -7.37 0.28
CA LEU A 42 -4.13 -6.14 0.52
C LEU A 42 -5.04 -4.95 0.24
N ASP A 43 -5.28 -4.13 1.24
CA ASP A 43 -6.00 -2.86 1.12
C ASP A 43 -5.00 -1.73 1.37
N ILE A 44 -4.50 -1.14 0.30
CA ILE A 44 -3.38 -0.20 0.29
C ILE A 44 -3.91 1.22 0.15
N CYS A 45 -3.52 2.11 1.05
CA CYS A 45 -3.80 3.53 0.96
C CYS A 45 -2.45 4.25 0.96
N ILE A 46 -2.01 4.73 -0.20
CA ILE A 46 -0.66 5.25 -0.39
C ILE A 46 -0.64 6.53 -1.23
N PHE A 47 0.01 7.57 -0.71
CA PHE A 47 0.13 8.84 -1.39
C PHE A 47 0.94 8.72 -2.69
N GLN A 48 2.09 8.03 -2.64
CA GLN A 48 2.97 7.86 -3.79
C GLN A 48 3.65 6.49 -3.77
N LEU A 49 3.70 5.84 -4.95
CA LEU A 49 4.35 4.55 -5.17
C LEU A 49 5.24 4.64 -6.41
N THR A 50 6.57 4.60 -6.22
CA THR A 50 7.59 4.66 -7.27
C THR A 50 8.77 3.74 -6.96
N CYS A 51 8.59 2.71 -6.13
CA CYS A 51 9.61 1.73 -5.80
C CYS A 51 9.25 0.39 -6.44
N ASN A 52 10.00 0.01 -7.46
CA ASN A 52 9.75 -1.18 -8.29
C ASN A 52 9.69 -2.47 -7.45
N GLU A 53 10.52 -2.60 -6.40
CA GLU A 53 10.54 -3.76 -5.52
C GLU A 53 9.20 -3.91 -4.77
N ILE A 54 8.60 -2.78 -4.36
CA ILE A 54 7.30 -2.78 -3.70
C ILE A 54 6.19 -3.08 -4.71
N ALA A 55 6.23 -2.44 -5.89
CA ALA A 55 5.27 -2.72 -6.96
C ALA A 55 5.31 -4.20 -7.38
N GLN A 56 6.50 -4.78 -7.51
CA GLN A 56 6.67 -6.20 -7.79
C GLN A 56 6.04 -7.08 -6.70
N ALA A 57 6.28 -6.79 -5.41
CA ALA A 57 5.69 -7.56 -4.32
C ALA A 57 4.15 -7.52 -4.34
N VAL A 58 3.56 -6.36 -4.67
CA VAL A 58 2.11 -6.22 -4.86
C VAL A 58 1.62 -7.06 -6.06
N GLY A 59 2.34 -7.03 -7.18
CA GLY A 59 2.04 -7.85 -8.35
C GLY A 59 2.12 -9.37 -8.06
N GLU A 60 3.14 -9.80 -7.33
CA GLU A 60 3.28 -11.20 -6.91
C GLU A 60 2.17 -11.64 -5.96
N ALA A 61 1.67 -10.75 -5.08
CA ALA A 61 0.50 -11.04 -4.25
C ALA A 61 -0.73 -11.36 -5.11
N VAL A 62 -0.96 -10.60 -6.20
CA VAL A 62 -2.06 -10.89 -7.15
C VAL A 62 -1.89 -12.26 -7.82
N LYS A 63 -0.68 -12.61 -8.24
CA LYS A 63 -0.38 -13.93 -8.84
C LYS A 63 -0.67 -15.07 -7.86
N ARG A 64 -0.44 -14.86 -6.56
CA ARG A 64 -0.83 -15.81 -5.50
C ARG A 64 -2.35 -15.88 -5.26
N GLY A 65 -3.13 -14.99 -5.89
CA GLY A 65 -4.57 -14.93 -5.75
C GLY A 65 -5.07 -14.01 -4.63
N VAL A 66 -4.21 -13.15 -4.10
CA VAL A 66 -4.56 -12.12 -3.13
C VAL A 66 -5.39 -11.03 -3.82
N ARG A 67 -6.49 -10.61 -3.19
CA ARG A 67 -7.28 -9.47 -3.65
C ARG A 67 -6.54 -8.17 -3.28
N VAL A 68 -6.29 -7.32 -4.26
CA VAL A 68 -5.61 -6.04 -4.03
C VAL A 68 -6.51 -4.86 -4.36
N ARG A 69 -6.66 -3.93 -3.41
CA ARG A 69 -7.30 -2.63 -3.61
C ARG A 69 -6.29 -1.53 -3.27
N ILE A 70 -6.17 -0.55 -4.14
CA ILE A 70 -5.26 0.59 -3.95
C ILE A 70 -6.08 1.88 -3.99
N ILE A 71 -5.90 2.72 -2.97
CA ILE A 71 -6.32 4.12 -2.97
C ILE A 71 -5.07 4.97 -3.05
N THR A 72 -4.99 5.88 -4.01
CA THR A 72 -3.85 6.77 -4.19
C THR A 72 -4.29 8.20 -4.54
N ASP A 73 -3.36 9.14 -4.42
CA ASP A 73 -3.56 10.53 -4.84
C ASP A 73 -3.59 10.63 -6.37
N ALA A 74 -4.61 11.27 -6.92
CA ALA A 74 -4.82 11.34 -8.37
C ALA A 74 -3.70 12.08 -9.11
N ASN A 75 -3.03 13.03 -8.48
CA ASN A 75 -1.93 13.78 -9.09
C ASN A 75 -0.64 12.94 -9.16
N ASN A 76 -0.52 11.94 -8.28
CA ASN A 76 0.65 11.06 -8.23
C ASN A 76 0.53 9.83 -9.15
N VAL A 77 -0.64 9.54 -9.71
CA VAL A 77 -0.80 8.40 -10.64
C VAL A 77 0.09 8.54 -11.86
N ASP A 78 0.21 9.78 -12.37
CA ASP A 78 0.98 10.11 -13.58
C ASP A 78 2.33 10.76 -13.26
N SER A 79 2.73 10.78 -11.99
CA SER A 79 4.04 11.32 -11.61
C SER A 79 5.17 10.46 -12.20
N ASN A 80 6.31 11.09 -12.45
CA ASN A 80 7.46 10.41 -13.02
C ASN A 80 7.87 9.21 -12.16
N GLY A 81 7.98 8.03 -12.76
CA GLY A 81 8.32 6.79 -12.10
C GLY A 81 7.19 6.15 -11.29
N SER A 82 5.93 6.61 -11.45
CA SER A 82 4.78 5.99 -10.76
C SER A 82 4.46 4.61 -11.31
N ASP A 83 4.44 3.61 -10.43
CA ASP A 83 4.11 2.21 -10.76
C ASP A 83 2.58 1.94 -10.78
N ILE A 84 1.76 2.94 -10.45
CA ILE A 84 0.30 2.76 -10.29
C ILE A 84 -0.38 2.35 -11.60
N ARG A 85 0.06 2.90 -12.74
CA ARG A 85 -0.50 2.54 -14.04
C ARG A 85 -0.25 1.07 -14.38
N GLU A 86 0.99 0.62 -14.22
CA GLU A 86 1.38 -0.76 -14.48
C GLU A 86 0.63 -1.74 -13.57
N LEU A 87 0.50 -1.41 -12.30
CA LEU A 87 -0.29 -2.21 -11.35
C LEU A 87 -1.77 -2.28 -11.76
N ASN A 88 -2.36 -1.17 -12.20
CA ASN A 88 -3.74 -1.16 -12.68
C ASN A 88 -3.93 -2.01 -13.95
N GLU A 89 -2.96 -2.00 -14.86
CA GLU A 89 -2.94 -2.84 -16.07
C GLU A 89 -2.85 -4.32 -15.74
N LEU A 90 -2.02 -4.72 -14.78
CA LEU A 90 -1.96 -6.09 -14.30
C LEU A 90 -3.33 -6.58 -13.80
N GLY A 91 -4.10 -5.72 -13.17
CA GLY A 91 -5.46 -6.01 -12.72
C GLY A 91 -6.46 -6.20 -13.87
N THR A 92 -6.24 -5.52 -15.00
CA THR A 92 -7.12 -5.58 -16.18
C THR A 92 -6.72 -6.64 -17.20
N ALA A 93 -5.44 -6.97 -17.28
CA ALA A 93 -4.89 -7.94 -18.25
C ALA A 93 -5.23 -9.39 -17.93
N ASN A 94 -5.55 -9.70 -16.69
CA ASN A 94 -5.98 -11.04 -16.26
C ASN A 94 -7.41 -11.34 -16.75
N LYS A 95 -7.62 -11.37 -18.06
CA LYS A 95 -8.90 -11.66 -18.74
C LYS A 95 -9.46 -13.07 -18.49
N GLY A 96 -8.73 -13.92 -17.77
CA GLY A 96 -9.17 -15.27 -17.38
C GLY A 96 -10.00 -15.32 -16.09
N PHE A 97 -10.16 -14.22 -15.39
CA PHE A 97 -10.98 -14.14 -14.19
C PHE A 97 -12.41 -13.73 -14.54
N THR A 98 -13.34 -14.63 -14.37
CA THR A 98 -14.77 -14.33 -14.51
C THR A 98 -15.18 -13.24 -13.53
N TYR A 99 -16.16 -12.41 -13.89
CA TYR A 99 -16.71 -11.28 -13.11
C TYR A 99 -17.02 -11.62 -11.63
N ASN A 100 -17.24 -12.89 -11.31
CA ASN A 100 -17.48 -13.41 -9.96
C ASN A 100 -16.20 -13.68 -9.14
N GLN A 101 -15.02 -13.72 -9.77
CA GLN A 101 -13.75 -13.83 -9.06
C GLN A 101 -13.16 -12.43 -8.96
N LYS A 102 -13.48 -11.72 -7.88
CA LYS A 102 -12.97 -10.37 -7.52
C LYS A 102 -11.45 -10.37 -7.23
N ARG A 103 -10.69 -11.11 -8.03
CA ARG A 103 -9.24 -11.27 -7.92
C ARG A 103 -8.59 -10.35 -8.94
N GLY A 104 -7.60 -9.60 -8.52
CA GLY A 104 -6.88 -8.63 -9.34
C GLY A 104 -6.66 -7.33 -8.58
N ILE A 105 -5.99 -6.39 -9.21
CA ILE A 105 -5.76 -5.07 -8.66
C ILE A 105 -6.90 -4.14 -9.09
N GLN A 106 -7.44 -3.40 -8.14
CA GLN A 106 -8.35 -2.31 -8.41
C GLN A 106 -7.78 -1.04 -7.81
N VAL A 107 -7.71 0.03 -8.60
CA VAL A 107 -7.20 1.33 -8.19
C VAL A 107 -8.34 2.34 -8.14
N ARG A 108 -8.37 3.15 -7.08
CA ARG A 108 -9.22 4.33 -6.94
C ARG A 108 -8.37 5.54 -6.57
N CYS A 109 -8.79 6.69 -7.02
CA CYS A 109 -8.11 7.96 -6.76
C CYS A 109 -9.10 8.97 -6.17
N ASP A 110 -8.57 9.91 -5.38
CA ASP A 110 -9.28 11.13 -5.07
C ASP A 110 -9.46 12.01 -6.32
N GLU A 111 -10.12 13.15 -6.18
CA GLU A 111 -10.36 14.04 -7.31
C GLU A 111 -9.04 14.65 -7.80
N ARG A 112 -8.82 14.57 -9.13
CA ARG A 112 -7.72 15.33 -9.76
C ARG A 112 -7.94 16.82 -9.56
N VAL A 113 -6.88 17.47 -9.16
CA VAL A 113 -6.82 18.92 -9.09
C VAL A 113 -6.56 19.47 -10.49
N GLY A 114 -7.57 20.10 -11.10
CA GLY A 114 -7.40 20.79 -12.38
C GLY A 114 -6.35 21.90 -12.26
N SER A 115 -5.61 22.13 -13.34
CA SER A 115 -4.36 22.89 -13.39
C SER A 115 -4.45 24.38 -12.98
N GLN A 116 -5.61 24.95 -12.75
CA GLN A 116 -5.76 26.37 -12.42
C GLN A 116 -6.50 26.69 -11.12
N GLU A 117 -7.34 25.83 -10.60
CA GLU A 117 -8.25 26.19 -9.48
C GLU A 117 -7.87 25.63 -8.12
N CYS A 118 -6.84 24.83 -8.01
CA CYS A 118 -6.69 24.01 -6.82
C CYS A 118 -5.30 23.90 -6.22
N ARG A 119 -4.76 25.02 -5.80
CA ARG A 119 -3.66 25.05 -4.80
C ARG A 119 -4.14 24.70 -3.37
N THR A 120 -5.43 24.46 -3.17
CA THR A 120 -6.06 24.33 -1.85
C THR A 120 -6.86 23.05 -1.63
N LYS A 121 -6.97 22.13 -2.61
CA LYS A 121 -7.65 20.87 -2.38
C LYS A 121 -6.78 19.90 -1.57
N PRO A 122 -7.35 19.25 -0.58
CA PRO A 122 -6.61 18.27 0.22
C PRO A 122 -6.20 17.07 -0.64
N HIS A 123 -5.00 16.58 -0.41
CA HIS A 123 -4.48 15.36 -1.02
C HIS A 123 -4.90 14.12 -0.22
N MET A 124 -5.05 12.99 -0.87
CA MET A 124 -5.05 11.70 -0.23
C MET A 124 -3.62 11.38 0.24
N HIS A 125 -3.29 11.74 1.47
CA HIS A 125 -1.91 11.72 1.96
C HIS A 125 -1.61 10.58 2.94
N HIS A 126 -2.44 9.56 2.98
CA HIS A 126 -2.23 8.38 3.82
C HIS A 126 -1.11 7.48 3.31
N LYS A 127 -0.50 6.73 4.23
CA LYS A 127 0.50 5.71 3.96
C LYS A 127 0.26 4.54 4.91
N PHE A 128 -0.78 3.76 4.61
CA PHE A 128 -1.08 2.55 5.37
C PHE A 128 -1.50 1.39 4.46
N CYS A 129 -1.34 0.19 4.96
CA CYS A 129 -1.80 -1.03 4.31
C CYS A 129 -2.44 -1.94 5.36
N LEU A 130 -3.58 -2.49 4.98
CA LEU A 130 -4.26 -3.53 5.73
C LEU A 130 -4.02 -4.87 5.03
N ILE A 131 -3.52 -5.84 5.77
CA ILE A 131 -3.18 -7.18 5.29
C ILE A 131 -4.18 -8.16 5.89
N ASP A 132 -4.80 -8.95 5.04
CA ASP A 132 -5.76 -9.99 5.41
C ASP A 132 -6.86 -9.50 6.37
N CYS A 133 -7.23 -8.23 6.22
CA CYS A 133 -8.37 -7.65 6.86
C CYS A 133 -9.63 -8.15 6.16
N GLY A 134 -10.35 -9.03 6.84
CA GLY A 134 -11.54 -9.68 6.31
C GLY A 134 -12.72 -8.72 6.19
N LEU A 135 -13.72 -9.18 5.45
CA LEU A 135 -14.99 -8.47 5.25
C LEU A 135 -15.93 -8.56 6.46
N GLY A 136 -15.52 -9.27 7.53
CA GLY A 136 -16.31 -9.43 8.74
C GLY A 136 -15.47 -9.79 9.97
N ARG A 137 -16.08 -9.63 11.17
CA ARG A 137 -15.40 -9.93 12.46
C ARG A 137 -14.80 -11.35 12.55
N LYS A 138 -15.37 -12.31 11.83
CA LYS A 138 -14.91 -13.70 11.81
C LYS A 138 -13.69 -13.92 10.92
N ASP A 139 -13.32 -12.93 10.10
CA ASP A 139 -12.27 -13.05 9.10
C ASP A 139 -10.92 -12.52 9.58
N TYR A 140 -10.86 -12.00 10.81
CA TYR A 140 -9.60 -11.59 11.42
C TYR A 140 -8.83 -12.84 11.85
N THR A 141 -7.87 -13.20 11.02
CA THR A 141 -6.96 -14.32 11.24
C THR A 141 -5.72 -13.86 12.01
N GLY A 142 -4.90 -14.81 12.47
CA GLY A 142 -3.60 -14.50 13.07
C GLY A 142 -2.65 -13.74 12.15
N ASN A 143 -2.95 -13.66 10.84
CA ASN A 143 -2.17 -12.92 9.85
C ASN A 143 -2.68 -11.49 9.58
N THR A 144 -3.78 -11.07 10.23
CA THR A 144 -4.32 -9.71 10.05
C THR A 144 -3.39 -8.67 10.62
N LYS A 145 -2.97 -7.71 9.76
CA LYS A 145 -2.03 -6.65 10.14
C LYS A 145 -2.48 -5.29 9.61
N LEU A 146 -2.11 -4.25 10.34
CA LEU A 146 -2.11 -2.87 9.90
C LEU A 146 -0.68 -2.37 9.84
N MET A 147 -0.24 -1.95 8.68
CA MET A 147 1.00 -1.19 8.51
C MET A 147 0.65 0.29 8.38
N ASN A 148 1.37 1.15 9.10
CA ASN A 148 1.16 2.60 9.07
C ASN A 148 2.45 3.33 9.40
N GLY A 149 2.61 4.55 8.88
CA GLY A 149 3.76 5.40 9.16
C GLY A 149 3.87 6.60 8.24
N SER A 150 5.03 7.25 8.26
CA SER A 150 5.36 8.34 7.34
C SER A 150 5.93 7.86 6.00
N PHE A 151 6.34 6.58 5.93
CA PHE A 151 7.08 5.98 4.83
C PHE A 151 6.26 5.95 3.54
N ASN A 152 6.58 6.82 2.59
CA ASN A 152 6.10 6.70 1.20
C ASN A 152 6.75 5.47 0.53
N TRP A 153 6.02 4.86 -0.40
CA TRP A 153 6.52 3.70 -1.13
C TRP A 153 7.33 4.14 -2.36
N THR A 154 8.27 5.04 -2.13
CA THR A 154 9.09 5.65 -3.18
C THR A 154 10.55 5.25 -3.05
N ARG A 155 11.25 5.26 -4.18
CA ARG A 155 12.70 5.03 -4.20
C ARG A 155 13.46 5.99 -3.29
N GLN A 156 13.04 7.26 -3.26
CA GLN A 156 13.63 8.26 -2.39
C GLN A 156 13.42 7.94 -0.90
N ALA A 157 12.21 7.51 -0.52
CA ALA A 157 11.93 7.14 0.87
C ALA A 157 12.76 5.94 1.32
N VAL A 158 13.03 5.00 0.41
CA VAL A 158 13.88 3.83 0.68
C VAL A 158 15.33 4.22 0.89
N LEU A 159 15.86 5.17 0.11
CA LEU A 159 17.30 5.45 0.04
C LEU A 159 17.74 6.64 0.88
N GLU A 160 16.87 7.64 1.09
CA GLU A 160 17.30 8.95 1.56
C GLU A 160 16.54 9.45 2.78
N ASN A 161 15.24 9.13 2.89
CA ASN A 161 14.40 9.68 3.94
C ASN A 161 14.60 8.97 5.27
N GLN A 162 14.37 9.72 6.35
CA GLN A 162 14.19 9.14 7.67
C GLN A 162 12.69 9.04 7.96
N ASP A 163 12.14 7.87 7.70
CA ASP A 163 10.73 7.57 7.86
C ASP A 163 10.51 6.49 8.93
N ASN A 164 9.30 6.48 9.49
CA ASN A 164 8.87 5.41 10.38
C ASN A 164 7.88 4.49 9.67
N LEU A 165 7.94 3.21 10.03
CA LEU A 165 6.97 2.20 9.66
C LEU A 165 6.62 1.39 10.91
N MET A 166 5.34 1.28 11.19
CA MET A 166 4.79 0.53 12.33
C MET A 166 3.87 -0.57 11.81
N VAL A 167 3.93 -1.73 12.43
CA VAL A 167 2.99 -2.83 12.17
C VAL A 167 2.27 -3.19 13.46
N LEU A 168 0.95 -3.20 13.39
CA LEU A 168 0.06 -3.67 14.44
C LEU A 168 -0.54 -5.01 14.00
N GLU A 169 -0.45 -6.01 14.87
CA GLU A 169 -1.00 -7.35 14.65
C GLU A 169 -1.61 -7.93 15.93
N GLY A 170 -2.42 -8.96 15.76
CA GLY A 170 -3.03 -9.66 16.89
C GLY A 170 -4.30 -9.02 17.44
N ALA A 171 -5.03 -9.81 18.23
CA ALA A 171 -6.37 -9.47 18.69
C ALA A 171 -6.44 -8.21 19.56
N VAL A 172 -5.38 -7.88 20.28
CA VAL A 172 -5.32 -6.67 21.13
C VAL A 172 -5.36 -5.38 20.30
N ASN A 173 -4.86 -5.42 19.07
CA ASN A 173 -4.85 -4.27 18.16
C ASN A 173 -6.11 -4.20 17.26
N PHE A 174 -7.01 -5.16 17.40
CA PHE A 174 -8.22 -5.24 16.61
C PHE A 174 -9.01 -3.92 16.54
N PRO A 175 -9.27 -3.19 17.63
CA PRO A 175 -10.02 -1.93 17.54
C PRO A 175 -9.38 -0.91 16.60
N MET A 176 -8.05 -0.77 16.65
CA MET A 176 -7.30 0.13 15.76
C MET A 176 -7.34 -0.35 14.31
N ILE A 177 -7.05 -1.63 14.08
CA ILE A 177 -7.10 -2.24 12.74
C ILE A 177 -8.50 -2.06 12.12
N ASN A 178 -9.56 -2.30 12.90
CA ASN A 178 -10.94 -2.14 12.44
C ASN A 178 -11.27 -0.67 12.09
N THR A 179 -10.77 0.30 12.87
CA THR A 179 -10.94 1.72 12.57
C THR A 179 -10.32 2.08 11.22
N TYR A 180 -9.11 1.63 10.95
CA TYR A 180 -8.45 1.83 9.65
C TYR A 180 -9.20 1.13 8.51
N HIS A 181 -9.71 -0.08 8.75
CA HIS A 181 -10.49 -0.80 7.76
C HIS A 181 -11.82 -0.10 7.42
N GLN A 182 -12.50 0.45 8.40
CA GLN A 182 -13.69 1.27 8.17
C GLN A 182 -13.35 2.54 7.39
N SER A 183 -12.28 3.25 7.77
CA SER A 183 -11.80 4.44 7.07
C SER A 183 -11.44 4.13 5.61
N PHE A 184 -10.72 3.02 5.36
CA PHE A 184 -10.42 2.57 4.01
C PHE A 184 -11.69 2.34 3.19
N ASN A 185 -12.68 1.62 3.74
CA ASN A 185 -13.91 1.32 3.03
C ASN A 185 -14.77 2.58 2.76
N MET A 186 -14.76 3.56 3.66
CA MET A 186 -15.40 4.86 3.42
C MET A 186 -14.75 5.61 2.26
N MET A 187 -13.43 5.71 2.23
CA MET A 187 -12.69 6.31 1.12
C MET A 187 -12.88 5.51 -0.17
N TRP A 188 -12.86 4.16 -0.07
CA TRP A 188 -13.11 3.29 -1.21
C TRP A 188 -14.50 3.51 -1.84
N ALA A 189 -15.52 3.74 -1.04
CA ALA A 189 -16.86 4.03 -1.53
C ALA A 189 -16.97 5.43 -2.15
N LYS A 190 -16.22 6.38 -1.63
CA LYS A 190 -16.23 7.79 -2.05
C LYS A 190 -15.45 8.04 -3.34
N TYR A 191 -14.28 7.41 -3.50
CA TYR A 191 -13.37 7.71 -4.60
C TYR A 191 -13.71 6.94 -5.86
N GLU A 192 -13.43 7.54 -7.02
CA GLU A 192 -13.72 6.95 -8.31
C GLU A 192 -12.67 5.92 -8.73
N ARG A 193 -13.11 4.97 -9.55
CA ARG A 193 -12.20 3.98 -10.14
C ARG A 193 -11.27 4.67 -11.12
N PHE A 194 -9.97 4.44 -10.96
CA PHE A 194 -8.99 4.86 -11.95
C PHE A 194 -9.16 4.05 -13.23
N VAL A 195 -9.46 4.76 -14.32
CA VAL A 195 -9.59 4.19 -15.66
C VAL A 195 -8.51 4.82 -16.54
N LEU A 196 -7.68 3.97 -17.12
CA LEU A 196 -6.70 4.43 -18.09
C LEU A 196 -7.41 5.11 -19.26
N PRO A 197 -6.96 6.27 -19.75
CA PRO A 197 -7.45 6.82 -21.02
C PRO A 197 -7.27 5.74 -22.09
N ARG A 198 -8.35 5.43 -22.82
CA ARG A 198 -8.25 4.57 -24.00
C ARG A 198 -7.30 5.28 -24.95
N GLY A 199 -6.24 4.57 -25.38
CA GLY A 199 -5.12 5.11 -26.12
C GLY A 199 -5.54 6.13 -27.21
N MET A 200 -4.84 7.25 -27.23
CA MET A 200 -4.74 8.09 -28.43
C MET A 200 -3.85 7.40 -29.44
#